data_68f6f2809d5d0686fd2c730ec6a4d7ca
#
_entry.id   68f6f2809d5d0686fd2c730ec6a4d7ca
#
_cell.length_a   1.000
_cell.length_b   1.000
_cell.length_c   1.000
_cell.angle_alpha   90.00
_cell.angle_beta   90.00
_cell.angle_gamma   90.00
#
_symmetry.space_group_name_H-M   'P 1'
#
loop_
_entity.id
_entity.type
_entity.pdbx_description
1 polymer ?
#
loop_
_entity_poly.entity_id
_entity_poly.type
_entity_poly.pdbx_seq_one_letter_code
_entity_poly.pdbx_strand_id
1 'polypeptide(L)'
;MDFTLNIFTLNCWGIPAVSKNRKERIEAIAKYLMHSSHNIVCLQEIWSEKDYLFLKDSLKEVLPYSHYFYSGVLGSGLCVFSKWLIQDVFFHQWPLNGYIHKIHHGDWFGGKGVGLCRIRCEDKLINVYCTHLHAEYHEDDMYLAHRVLQAYFTAEFVNLTTSPADVSILAGDLNTAPGDLSFRLITQLPALLDPYVMKCEGNDPAIAKASGTCDNINNSYSDAKMTKTAPEGKRIDHILFKLNNSWEADVVNFGNPLEDRVPGEDFSYSDHNAVSLELRIREISDKKTSQRQQSAEDRFDNTIDQAIKVCQDAKITITKSKRLFLTCGGLLFMFLLGTVGFWPHNILADFVKIVITGFCFYYIIMGTIWNKIEMNSLKAGLSALENFNRTRNELKYLD
;
A
#
# COMPACT_ATOMS: atom_id res chain seq x y z
N MET A 1 26.84 -0.97 -20.57
CA MET A 1 27.49 -0.81 -19.23
C MET A 1 26.61 -1.47 -18.18
N ASP A 2 27.21 -2.23 -17.27
CA ASP A 2 26.48 -2.91 -16.19
C ASP A 2 26.40 -2.01 -14.97
N PHE A 3 25.27 -2.01 -14.26
CA PHE A 3 25.14 -1.34 -12.98
C PHE A 3 24.31 -2.17 -11.99
N THR A 4 24.51 -1.93 -10.69
CA THR A 4 23.83 -2.68 -9.64
C THR A 4 22.90 -1.78 -8.85
N LEU A 5 21.67 -2.23 -8.63
CA LEU A 5 20.70 -1.60 -7.77
C LEU A 5 20.47 -2.46 -6.53
N ASN A 6 20.68 -1.86 -5.35
CA ASN A 6 20.39 -2.46 -4.05
C ASN A 6 19.21 -1.73 -3.44
N ILE A 7 18.03 -2.36 -3.42
CA ILE A 7 16.77 -1.79 -2.99
C ILE A 7 16.37 -2.42 -1.65
N PHE A 8 15.81 -1.60 -0.77
CA PHE A 8 15.28 -2.02 0.53
C PHE A 8 13.89 -1.44 0.76
N THR A 9 12.98 -2.21 1.33
CA THR A 9 11.70 -1.70 1.83
C THR A 9 11.37 -2.26 3.21
N LEU A 10 10.71 -1.45 4.03
CA LEU A 10 10.24 -1.84 5.37
C LEU A 10 9.04 -1.00 5.78
N ASN A 11 7.96 -1.66 6.18
CA ASN A 11 6.94 -1.05 7.02
C ASN A 11 7.51 -0.91 8.44
N CYS A 12 7.70 0.33 8.92
CA CYS A 12 8.39 0.63 10.17
C CYS A 12 7.48 0.60 11.41
N TRP A 13 6.17 0.40 11.22
CA TRP A 13 5.21 0.44 12.32
C TRP A 13 5.42 1.65 13.26
N GLY A 14 5.44 2.83 12.68
CA GLY A 14 5.83 4.08 13.36
C GLY A 14 4.66 4.88 13.91
N ILE A 15 3.54 4.28 14.30
CA ILE A 15 2.35 4.99 14.79
C ILE A 15 2.64 5.59 16.17
N PRO A 16 2.62 6.94 16.32
CA PRO A 16 2.86 7.57 17.61
C PRO A 16 1.88 7.10 18.68
N ALA A 17 2.37 6.87 19.90
CA ALA A 17 1.63 6.42 21.08
C ALA A 17 1.01 5.01 21.00
N VAL A 18 1.00 4.37 19.85
CA VAL A 18 0.45 3.00 19.66
C VAL A 18 1.57 1.97 19.53
N SER A 19 2.55 2.24 18.67
CA SER A 19 3.63 1.29 18.37
C SER A 19 4.62 1.17 19.53
N LYS A 20 4.87 -0.08 19.96
CA LYS A 20 5.83 -0.39 21.02
C LYS A 20 7.26 -0.12 20.58
N ASN A 21 8.13 0.30 21.49
CA ASN A 21 9.57 0.53 21.28
C ASN A 21 9.88 1.39 20.01
N ARG A 22 8.94 2.28 19.61
CA ARG A 22 9.02 3.01 18.34
C ARG A 22 10.36 3.75 18.15
N LYS A 23 10.79 4.49 19.17
CA LYS A 23 12.00 5.30 19.09
C LYS A 23 13.24 4.42 18.94
N GLU A 24 13.37 3.41 19.77
CA GLU A 24 14.49 2.45 19.79
C GLU A 24 14.56 1.68 18.46
N ARG A 25 13.41 1.30 17.89
CA ARG A 25 13.32 0.62 16.60
C ARG A 25 13.74 1.53 15.44
N ILE A 26 13.32 2.79 15.42
CA ILE A 26 13.72 3.77 14.40
C ILE A 26 15.24 4.04 14.49
N GLU A 27 15.80 4.14 15.71
CA GLU A 27 17.27 4.28 15.91
C GLU A 27 18.02 3.04 15.40
N ALA A 28 17.51 1.82 15.67
CA ALA A 28 18.11 0.59 15.19
C ALA A 28 18.04 0.45 13.66
N ILE A 29 16.90 0.84 13.03
CA ILE A 29 16.74 0.89 11.59
C ILE A 29 17.74 1.87 10.96
N ALA A 30 17.87 3.07 11.52
CA ALA A 30 18.86 4.06 11.07
C ALA A 30 20.28 3.49 11.12
N LYS A 31 20.66 2.87 12.26
CA LYS A 31 21.97 2.25 12.44
C LYS A 31 22.24 1.13 11.42
N TYR A 32 21.27 0.29 11.13
CA TYR A 32 21.40 -0.74 10.10
C TYR A 32 21.62 -0.11 8.71
N LEU A 33 20.79 0.86 8.33
CA LEU A 33 20.85 1.50 7.01
C LEU A 33 22.17 2.26 6.79
N MET A 34 22.73 2.90 7.82
CA MET A 34 24.04 3.58 7.74
C MET A 34 25.20 2.62 7.37
N HIS A 35 25.10 1.34 7.70
CA HIS A 35 26.13 0.35 7.43
C HIS A 35 25.78 -0.60 6.28
N SER A 36 24.64 -0.39 5.64
CA SER A 36 24.16 -1.22 4.54
C SER A 36 24.67 -0.73 3.18
N SER A 37 24.61 -1.59 2.17
CA SER A 37 24.93 -1.26 0.78
C SER A 37 23.71 -0.79 -0.03
N HIS A 38 22.55 -0.54 0.60
CA HIS A 38 21.33 -0.16 -0.11
C HIS A 38 21.47 1.21 -0.76
N ASN A 39 21.07 1.28 -2.04
CA ASN A 39 21.10 2.53 -2.82
C ASN A 39 19.77 3.28 -2.80
N ILE A 40 18.67 2.53 -2.62
CA ILE A 40 17.29 3.02 -2.60
C ILE A 40 16.58 2.36 -1.43
N VAL A 41 15.96 3.17 -0.59
CA VAL A 41 15.22 2.71 0.60
C VAL A 41 13.81 3.31 0.57
N CYS A 42 12.80 2.44 0.63
CA CYS A 42 11.38 2.79 0.70
C CYS A 42 10.84 2.42 2.07
N LEU A 43 10.39 3.39 2.86
CA LEU A 43 9.83 3.13 4.19
C LEU A 43 8.35 3.48 4.23
N GLN A 44 7.59 2.65 4.92
CA GLN A 44 6.18 2.83 5.19
C GLN A 44 5.96 3.02 6.68
N GLU A 45 4.82 3.59 7.04
CA GLU A 45 4.44 3.89 8.43
C GLU A 45 5.39 4.82 9.18
N ILE A 46 6.06 5.70 8.50
CA ILE A 46 6.77 6.82 9.11
C ILE A 46 5.74 7.96 9.32
N TRP A 47 4.89 7.82 10.33
CA TRP A 47 3.79 8.75 10.60
C TRP A 47 4.23 10.02 11.33
N SER A 48 5.45 10.04 11.88
CA SER A 48 6.02 11.19 12.57
C SER A 48 7.07 11.87 11.67
N GLU A 49 6.84 13.13 11.34
CA GLU A 49 7.84 13.93 10.62
C GLU A 49 9.18 14.01 11.40
N LYS A 50 9.13 13.97 12.75
CA LYS A 50 10.35 13.93 13.57
C LYS A 50 11.17 12.66 13.32
N ASP A 51 10.52 11.53 13.13
CA ASP A 51 11.21 10.27 12.81
C ASP A 51 11.83 10.33 11.42
N TYR A 52 11.12 10.90 10.43
CA TYR A 52 11.69 11.14 9.10
C TYR A 52 12.92 12.06 9.16
N LEU A 53 12.83 13.18 9.88
CA LEU A 53 13.95 14.13 10.01
C LEU A 53 15.15 13.49 10.73
N PHE A 54 14.91 12.66 11.74
CA PHE A 54 15.94 11.89 12.41
C PHE A 54 16.63 10.91 11.44
N LEU A 55 15.86 10.14 10.67
CA LEU A 55 16.38 9.22 9.64
C LEU A 55 17.18 9.99 8.59
N LYS A 56 16.65 11.12 8.10
CA LYS A 56 17.29 11.97 7.10
C LYS A 56 18.67 12.48 7.58
N ASP A 57 18.76 12.96 8.82
CA ASP A 57 20.03 13.41 9.37
C ASP A 57 21.01 12.26 9.58
N SER A 58 20.53 11.13 10.08
CA SER A 58 21.35 9.93 10.31
C SER A 58 21.92 9.34 9.02
N LEU A 59 21.16 9.37 7.92
CA LEU A 59 21.51 8.73 6.67
C LEU A 59 22.20 9.65 5.65
N LYS A 60 22.38 10.93 5.95
CA LYS A 60 22.86 11.95 5.00
C LYS A 60 24.17 11.64 4.29
N GLU A 61 25.08 10.89 4.95
CA GLU A 61 26.38 10.53 4.36
C GLU A 61 26.28 9.35 3.37
N VAL A 62 25.30 8.47 3.52
CA VAL A 62 25.15 7.26 2.69
C VAL A 62 23.99 7.36 1.70
N LEU A 63 22.91 8.06 2.09
CA LEU A 63 21.70 8.29 1.31
C LEU A 63 21.31 9.78 1.35
N PRO A 64 22.09 10.66 0.68
CA PRO A 64 21.98 12.12 0.83
C PRO A 64 20.67 12.71 0.31
N TYR A 65 19.96 11.99 -0.55
CA TYR A 65 18.70 12.46 -1.14
C TYR A 65 17.53 11.72 -0.51
N SER A 66 16.50 12.47 -0.10
CA SER A 66 15.30 11.88 0.50
C SER A 66 14.07 12.71 0.20
N HIS A 67 12.91 12.05 0.18
CA HIS A 67 11.63 12.71 0.07
C HIS A 67 10.61 12.05 1.01
N TYR A 68 9.82 12.89 1.71
CA TYR A 68 8.68 12.49 2.53
C TYR A 68 7.38 12.93 1.85
N PHE A 69 6.45 12.00 1.65
CA PHE A 69 5.19 12.30 0.96
C PHE A 69 4.15 12.80 1.95
N TYR A 70 3.94 14.12 1.99
CA TYR A 70 2.89 14.73 2.79
C TYR A 70 1.51 14.46 2.17
N SER A 71 0.53 14.06 3.00
CA SER A 71 -0.85 13.81 2.60
C SER A 71 -1.77 13.66 3.81
N GLY A 72 -3.10 13.78 3.61
CA GLY A 72 -4.10 13.56 4.65
C GLY A 72 -3.89 14.41 5.91
N VAL A 73 -4.41 13.92 7.03
CA VAL A 73 -4.27 14.58 8.34
C VAL A 73 -2.97 14.19 9.03
N LEU A 74 -2.58 12.91 8.91
CA LEU A 74 -1.40 12.33 9.59
C LEU A 74 -0.18 12.16 8.66
N GLY A 75 -0.29 12.52 7.38
CA GLY A 75 0.69 12.20 6.36
C GLY A 75 0.38 10.88 5.65
N SER A 76 1.10 10.59 4.55
CA SER A 76 0.97 9.30 3.86
C SER A 76 1.68 8.16 4.60
N GLY A 77 2.57 8.48 5.52
CA GLY A 77 3.48 7.53 6.17
C GLY A 77 4.62 7.06 5.27
N LEU A 78 4.78 7.60 4.06
CA LEU A 78 5.74 7.13 3.08
C LEU A 78 6.95 8.06 2.97
N CYS A 79 8.14 7.49 2.89
CA CYS A 79 9.34 8.21 2.50
C CYS A 79 10.31 7.33 1.69
N VAL A 80 11.10 8.00 0.87
CA VAL A 80 12.15 7.39 0.03
C VAL A 80 13.47 8.05 0.34
N PHE A 81 14.52 7.23 0.49
CA PHE A 81 15.91 7.68 0.58
C PHE A 81 16.68 7.12 -0.61
N SER A 82 17.60 7.89 -1.14
CA SER A 82 18.39 7.53 -2.32
C SER A 82 19.83 7.99 -2.20
N LYS A 83 20.74 7.14 -2.69
CA LYS A 83 22.15 7.50 -2.93
C LYS A 83 22.30 8.53 -4.05
N TRP A 84 21.36 8.54 -5.01
CA TRP A 84 21.41 9.39 -6.20
C TRP A 84 20.33 10.47 -6.17
N LEU A 85 20.55 11.51 -6.97
CA LEU A 85 19.66 12.67 -7.04
C LEU A 85 18.22 12.28 -7.34
N ILE A 86 17.29 12.68 -6.48
CA ILE A 86 15.86 12.66 -6.75
C ILE A 86 15.54 13.89 -7.61
N GLN A 87 15.25 13.68 -8.89
CA GLN A 87 15.03 14.74 -9.86
C GLN A 87 13.61 15.28 -9.79
N ASP A 88 12.61 14.38 -9.74
CA ASP A 88 11.19 14.70 -9.70
C ASP A 88 10.48 13.86 -8.64
N VAL A 89 9.44 14.41 -8.07
CA VAL A 89 8.57 13.72 -7.12
C VAL A 89 7.10 13.97 -7.45
N PHE A 90 6.28 12.95 -7.28
CA PHE A 90 4.84 13.05 -7.44
C PHE A 90 4.13 12.12 -6.46
N PHE A 91 2.99 12.55 -5.93
CA PHE A 91 2.15 11.72 -5.06
C PHE A 91 0.75 11.59 -5.66
N HIS A 92 0.36 10.36 -5.97
CA HIS A 92 -0.99 10.05 -6.40
C HIS A 92 -1.79 9.51 -5.22
N GLN A 93 -2.60 10.39 -4.60
CA GLN A 93 -3.52 10.00 -3.54
C GLN A 93 -4.71 9.25 -4.12
N TRP A 94 -5.08 8.12 -3.52
CA TRP A 94 -6.24 7.37 -3.98
C TRP A 94 -7.55 8.03 -3.56
N PRO A 95 -8.59 7.92 -4.38
CA PRO A 95 -9.90 8.50 -4.06
C PRO A 95 -10.63 7.75 -2.94
N LEU A 96 -10.27 6.48 -2.66
CA LEU A 96 -10.91 5.62 -1.67
C LEU A 96 -9.87 5.14 -0.64
N ASN A 97 -9.95 5.65 0.60
CA ASN A 97 -8.96 5.47 1.66
C ASN A 97 -9.56 4.98 2.99
N GLY A 98 -10.44 4.00 2.96
CA GLY A 98 -11.09 3.46 4.14
C GLY A 98 -12.36 4.22 4.55
N TYR A 99 -12.96 3.80 5.66
CA TYR A 99 -14.21 4.35 6.17
C TYR A 99 -13.96 5.30 7.34
N ILE A 100 -14.40 6.57 7.23
CA ILE A 100 -14.26 7.58 8.29
C ILE A 100 -14.88 7.14 9.62
N HIS A 101 -15.99 6.40 9.58
CA HIS A 101 -16.68 5.92 10.79
C HIS A 101 -15.94 4.78 11.50
N LYS A 102 -14.94 4.21 10.89
CA LYS A 102 -14.05 3.20 11.47
C LYS A 102 -12.77 3.85 12.01
N ILE A 103 -12.93 4.80 12.92
CA ILE A 103 -11.84 5.63 13.46
C ILE A 103 -10.67 4.78 14.00
N HIS A 104 -10.98 3.62 14.61
CA HIS A 104 -10.00 2.71 15.19
C HIS A 104 -9.12 1.98 14.18
N HIS A 105 -9.49 1.96 12.89
CA HIS A 105 -8.64 1.41 11.83
C HIS A 105 -7.58 2.42 11.34
N GLY A 106 -7.81 3.73 11.50
CA GLY A 106 -6.81 4.78 11.26
C GLY A 106 -6.53 5.13 9.79
N ASP A 107 -6.64 4.22 8.86
CA ASP A 107 -6.22 4.37 7.45
C ASP A 107 -6.83 5.58 6.73
N TRP A 108 -8.09 5.93 7.05
CA TRP A 108 -8.74 7.08 6.46
C TRP A 108 -7.99 8.40 6.72
N PHE A 109 -7.38 8.55 7.91
CA PHE A 109 -6.66 9.75 8.30
C PHE A 109 -5.29 9.87 7.61
N GLY A 110 -4.74 8.77 7.11
CA GLY A 110 -3.42 8.70 6.49
C GLY A 110 -3.35 9.32 5.10
N GLY A 111 -4.48 9.47 4.39
CA GLY A 111 -4.46 9.97 3.02
C GLY A 111 -3.51 9.16 2.13
N LYS A 112 -3.61 7.82 2.19
CA LYS A 112 -2.72 6.88 1.50
C LYS A 112 -2.76 7.04 -0.03
N GLY A 113 -1.68 6.63 -0.68
CA GLY A 113 -1.49 6.73 -2.11
C GLY A 113 -0.22 6.04 -2.56
N VAL A 114 0.23 6.35 -3.75
CA VAL A 114 1.53 5.92 -4.29
C VAL A 114 2.41 7.14 -4.56
N GLY A 115 3.62 7.14 -3.98
CA GLY A 115 4.63 8.16 -4.18
C GLY A 115 5.60 7.74 -5.26
N LEU A 116 5.86 8.60 -6.24
CA LEU A 116 6.88 8.45 -7.26
C LEU A 116 8.06 9.37 -6.94
N CYS A 117 9.25 8.78 -6.85
CA CYS A 117 10.53 9.48 -6.94
C CYS A 117 11.21 9.09 -8.25
N ARG A 118 11.52 10.07 -9.10
CA ARG A 118 12.33 9.88 -10.29
C ARG A 118 13.77 10.17 -9.94
N ILE A 119 14.62 9.15 -10.05
CA ILE A 119 16.01 9.18 -9.60
C ILE A 119 16.93 9.16 -10.81
N ARG A 120 17.93 10.04 -10.80
CA ARG A 120 18.99 10.12 -11.82
C ARG A 120 20.22 9.39 -11.29
N CYS A 121 20.51 8.21 -11.84
CA CYS A 121 21.73 7.45 -11.59
C CYS A 121 22.61 7.55 -12.84
N GLU A 122 23.61 8.47 -12.81
CA GLU A 122 24.42 8.83 -13.97
C GLU A 122 23.56 9.28 -15.16
N ASP A 123 23.62 8.55 -16.27
CA ASP A 123 22.80 8.78 -17.48
C ASP A 123 21.43 8.07 -17.44
N LYS A 124 21.18 7.23 -16.43
CA LYS A 124 20.01 6.38 -16.32
C LYS A 124 18.90 7.01 -15.47
N LEU A 125 17.67 6.74 -15.86
CA LEU A 125 16.47 7.20 -15.19
C LEU A 125 15.75 6.04 -14.50
N ILE A 126 15.62 6.13 -13.17
CA ILE A 126 14.97 5.12 -12.34
C ILE A 126 13.70 5.72 -11.73
N ASN A 127 12.55 5.13 -12.01
CA ASN A 127 11.30 5.44 -11.33
C ASN A 127 11.15 4.54 -10.09
N VAL A 128 11.01 5.14 -8.92
CA VAL A 128 10.77 4.44 -7.65
C VAL A 128 9.40 4.81 -7.15
N TYR A 129 8.52 3.82 -7.07
CA TYR A 129 7.16 3.94 -6.54
C TYR A 129 7.15 3.34 -5.13
N CYS A 130 6.85 4.16 -4.13
CA CYS A 130 6.69 3.73 -2.74
C CYS A 130 5.19 3.77 -2.37
N THR A 131 4.66 2.70 -1.80
CA THR A 131 3.23 2.60 -1.51
C THR A 131 2.96 1.77 -0.25
N HIS A 132 1.76 1.96 0.34
CA HIS A 132 1.23 1.15 1.43
C HIS A 132 -0.29 1.05 1.26
N LEU A 133 -0.78 -0.11 0.79
CA LEU A 133 -2.21 -0.33 0.55
C LEU A 133 -2.99 -0.48 1.87
N HIS A 134 -4.30 -0.48 1.77
CA HIS A 134 -5.18 -0.62 2.93
C HIS A 134 -5.07 -2.02 3.55
N ALA A 135 -4.93 -2.07 4.88
CA ALA A 135 -4.82 -3.33 5.61
C ALA A 135 -6.13 -4.15 5.58
N GLU A 136 -6.00 -5.47 5.73
CA GLU A 136 -7.08 -6.39 6.03
C GLU A 136 -7.22 -6.51 7.55
N TYR A 137 -8.32 -6.00 8.13
CA TYR A 137 -8.52 -6.00 9.59
C TYR A 137 -9.30 -7.21 10.11
N HIS A 138 -10.07 -7.89 9.26
CA HIS A 138 -10.95 -9.01 9.63
C HIS A 138 -11.06 -10.02 8.50
N GLU A 139 -11.40 -11.27 8.84
CA GLU A 139 -11.61 -12.37 7.87
C GLU A 139 -12.68 -12.06 6.80
N ASP A 140 -13.69 -11.22 7.13
CA ASP A 140 -14.73 -10.78 6.19
C ASP A 140 -14.23 -9.76 5.15
N ASP A 141 -12.99 -9.30 5.27
CA ASP A 141 -12.30 -8.33 4.40
C ASP A 141 -13.19 -7.21 3.82
N MET A 142 -13.82 -6.45 4.71
CA MET A 142 -14.68 -5.32 4.33
C MET A 142 -13.99 -4.24 3.47
N TYR A 143 -12.65 -4.27 3.41
CA TYR A 143 -11.82 -3.34 2.65
C TYR A 143 -11.31 -3.91 1.32
N LEU A 144 -11.77 -5.08 0.90
CA LEU A 144 -11.36 -5.69 -0.37
C LEU A 144 -11.53 -4.72 -1.55
N ALA A 145 -12.68 -4.04 -1.64
CA ALA A 145 -12.92 -3.08 -2.71
C ALA A 145 -11.99 -1.85 -2.65
N HIS A 146 -11.61 -1.41 -1.44
CA HIS A 146 -10.63 -0.34 -1.27
C HIS A 146 -9.27 -0.80 -1.80
N ARG A 147 -8.80 -1.97 -1.36
CA ARG A 147 -7.51 -2.53 -1.75
C ARG A 147 -7.44 -2.84 -3.25
N VAL A 148 -8.52 -3.37 -3.84
CA VAL A 148 -8.63 -3.62 -5.27
C VAL A 148 -8.52 -2.32 -6.08
N LEU A 149 -9.23 -1.26 -5.69
CA LEU A 149 -9.14 0.02 -6.38
C LEU A 149 -7.80 0.73 -6.17
N GLN A 150 -7.24 0.66 -4.96
CA GLN A 150 -5.90 1.17 -4.69
C GLN A 150 -4.85 0.45 -5.53
N ALA A 151 -4.95 -0.87 -5.65
CA ALA A 151 -4.10 -1.69 -6.50
C ALA A 151 -4.23 -1.31 -7.98
N TYR A 152 -5.46 -1.14 -8.47
CA TYR A 152 -5.72 -0.71 -9.84
C TYR A 152 -5.14 0.67 -10.13
N PHE A 153 -5.40 1.67 -9.29
CA PHE A 153 -4.87 3.03 -9.48
C PHE A 153 -3.34 3.08 -9.36
N THR A 154 -2.76 2.27 -8.49
CA THR A 154 -1.29 2.13 -8.40
C THR A 154 -0.73 1.53 -9.68
N ALA A 155 -1.32 0.44 -10.15
CA ALA A 155 -0.90 -0.23 -11.37
C ALA A 155 -1.03 0.68 -12.61
N GLU A 156 -2.13 1.39 -12.73
CA GLU A 156 -2.37 2.35 -13.82
C GLU A 156 -1.40 3.53 -13.76
N PHE A 157 -1.15 4.08 -12.57
CA PHE A 157 -0.17 5.15 -12.38
C PHE A 157 1.25 4.71 -12.78
N VAL A 158 1.66 3.51 -12.37
CA VAL A 158 2.94 2.91 -12.80
C VAL A 158 2.95 2.76 -14.32
N ASN A 159 1.91 2.17 -14.91
CA ASN A 159 1.81 1.92 -16.34
C ASN A 159 1.94 3.21 -17.18
N LEU A 160 1.24 4.28 -16.76
CA LEU A 160 1.26 5.57 -17.46
C LEU A 160 2.57 6.36 -17.31
N THR A 161 3.35 6.11 -16.25
CA THR A 161 4.53 6.91 -15.93
C THR A 161 5.86 6.20 -16.18
N THR A 162 5.84 4.89 -16.45
CA THR A 162 7.05 4.07 -16.61
C THR A 162 7.81 4.31 -17.92
N SER A 163 7.13 4.79 -18.97
CA SER A 163 7.68 4.88 -20.35
C SER A 163 9.05 5.57 -20.46
N PRO A 164 9.34 6.70 -19.77
CA PRO A 164 10.62 7.37 -19.91
C PRO A 164 11.74 6.75 -19.07
N ALA A 165 11.43 5.79 -18.16
CA ALA A 165 12.41 5.23 -17.27
C ALA A 165 13.11 3.99 -17.83
N ASP A 166 14.40 3.83 -17.52
CA ASP A 166 15.18 2.64 -17.82
C ASP A 166 14.76 1.48 -16.91
N VAL A 167 14.53 1.82 -15.64
CA VAL A 167 14.08 0.89 -14.60
C VAL A 167 12.93 1.50 -13.83
N SER A 168 11.90 0.72 -13.57
CA SER A 168 10.79 1.07 -12.68
C SER A 168 10.70 0.08 -11.54
N ILE A 169 10.65 0.56 -10.31
CA ILE A 169 10.60 -0.23 -9.07
C ILE A 169 9.36 0.17 -8.30
N LEU A 170 8.51 -0.79 -7.95
CA LEU A 170 7.43 -0.60 -6.99
C LEU A 170 7.79 -1.35 -5.70
N ALA A 171 7.90 -0.62 -4.59
CA ALA A 171 8.27 -1.17 -3.31
C ALA A 171 7.33 -0.70 -2.19
N GLY A 172 7.04 -1.60 -1.25
CA GLY A 172 6.27 -1.28 -0.05
C GLY A 172 5.40 -2.42 0.44
N ASP A 173 4.59 -2.07 1.44
CA ASP A 173 3.56 -2.93 2.00
C ASP A 173 2.31 -2.88 1.12
N LEU A 174 2.09 -3.93 0.35
CA LEU A 174 0.93 -4.04 -0.54
C LEU A 174 -0.30 -4.60 0.16
N ASN A 175 -0.19 -5.02 1.43
CA ASN A 175 -1.28 -5.66 2.18
C ASN A 175 -2.02 -6.73 1.36
N THR A 176 -1.30 -7.42 0.48
CA THR A 176 -1.84 -8.46 -0.41
C THR A 176 -0.75 -9.49 -0.72
N ALA A 177 -1.12 -10.75 -0.64
CA ALA A 177 -0.23 -11.88 -0.90
C ALA A 177 -0.22 -12.25 -2.41
N PRO A 178 0.80 -12.97 -2.88
CA PRO A 178 0.82 -13.52 -4.23
C PRO A 178 -0.40 -14.40 -4.50
N GLY A 179 -1.07 -14.15 -5.63
CA GLY A 179 -2.32 -14.83 -6.01
C GLY A 179 -3.59 -14.05 -5.67
N ASP A 180 -3.56 -13.12 -4.73
CA ASP A 180 -4.68 -12.25 -4.42
C ASP A 180 -5.04 -11.34 -5.61
N LEU A 181 -6.30 -10.92 -5.67
CA LEU A 181 -6.81 -10.08 -6.76
C LEU A 181 -6.02 -8.76 -6.88
N SER A 182 -5.74 -8.10 -5.75
CA SER A 182 -4.98 -6.85 -5.72
C SER A 182 -3.53 -7.03 -6.19
N PHE A 183 -2.87 -8.13 -5.79
CA PHE A 183 -1.51 -8.44 -6.25
C PHE A 183 -1.47 -8.73 -7.76
N ARG A 184 -2.48 -9.45 -8.30
CA ARG A 184 -2.58 -9.71 -9.73
C ARG A 184 -2.77 -8.42 -10.54
N LEU A 185 -3.60 -7.49 -10.08
CA LEU A 185 -3.74 -6.17 -10.72
C LEU A 185 -2.41 -5.42 -10.78
N ILE A 186 -1.70 -5.34 -9.65
CA ILE A 186 -0.42 -4.64 -9.54
C ILE A 186 0.65 -5.25 -10.46
N THR A 187 0.70 -6.56 -10.57
CA THR A 187 1.75 -7.22 -11.35
C THR A 187 1.42 -7.32 -12.83
N GLN A 188 0.16 -7.62 -13.17
CA GLN A 188 -0.23 -7.92 -14.55
C GLN A 188 -0.43 -6.66 -15.40
N LEU A 189 -1.07 -5.60 -14.86
CA LEU A 189 -1.41 -4.41 -15.64
C LEU A 189 -0.15 -3.67 -16.14
N PRO A 190 0.81 -3.28 -15.28
CA PRO A 190 2.05 -2.65 -15.72
C PRO A 190 3.12 -3.65 -16.14
N ALA A 191 2.86 -4.96 -16.10
CA ALA A 191 3.82 -6.05 -16.35
C ALA A 191 5.06 -5.97 -15.45
N LEU A 192 4.85 -5.83 -14.13
CA LEU A 192 5.91 -5.87 -13.14
C LEU A 192 6.34 -7.31 -12.87
N LEU A 193 7.65 -7.51 -12.73
CA LEU A 193 8.26 -8.78 -12.38
C LEU A 193 8.41 -8.90 -10.87
N ASP A 194 8.11 -10.09 -10.34
CA ASP A 194 8.37 -10.43 -8.93
C ASP A 194 9.72 -11.18 -8.85
N PRO A 195 10.77 -10.56 -8.25
CA PRO A 195 12.10 -11.17 -8.15
C PRO A 195 12.10 -12.44 -7.30
N TYR A 196 11.14 -12.57 -6.39
CA TYR A 196 10.95 -13.77 -5.60
C TYR A 196 10.64 -14.98 -6.49
N VAL A 197 9.70 -14.84 -7.41
CA VAL A 197 9.34 -15.90 -8.38
C VAL A 197 10.53 -16.22 -9.29
N MET A 198 11.24 -15.19 -9.77
CA MET A 198 12.41 -15.38 -10.64
C MET A 198 13.53 -16.17 -9.97
N LYS A 199 13.74 -15.96 -8.66
CA LYS A 199 14.75 -16.68 -7.89
C LYS A 199 14.31 -18.11 -7.54
N CYS A 200 13.01 -18.34 -7.36
CA CYS A 200 12.43 -19.64 -6.98
C CYS A 200 12.08 -20.51 -8.18
N GLU A 201 12.09 -20.01 -9.43
CA GLU A 201 11.89 -20.83 -10.64
C GLU A 201 13.04 -21.83 -10.77
N GLY A 202 12.85 -23.03 -10.20
CA GLY A 202 13.82 -24.13 -10.19
C GLY A 202 14.27 -24.58 -8.80
N ASN A 203 13.85 -23.95 -7.73
CA ASN A 203 14.18 -24.28 -6.34
C ASN A 203 12.96 -24.50 -5.45
N ASP A 204 13.16 -25.33 -4.45
CA ASP A 204 12.30 -25.88 -3.42
C ASP A 204 11.11 -24.99 -3.00
N PRO A 205 9.87 -25.52 -3.02
CA PRO A 205 8.69 -24.89 -2.43
C PRO A 205 8.83 -24.50 -0.95
N ALA A 206 9.79 -25.07 -0.22
CA ALA A 206 10.10 -24.71 1.16
C ALA A 206 10.64 -23.27 1.29
N ILE A 207 11.36 -22.76 0.29
CA ILE A 207 11.82 -21.36 0.27
C ILE A 207 10.62 -20.42 0.11
N ALA A 208 9.58 -20.84 -0.61
CA ALA A 208 8.34 -20.11 -0.79
C ALA A 208 7.60 -19.86 0.53
N LYS A 209 7.69 -20.77 1.48
CA LYS A 209 7.04 -20.67 2.79
C LYS A 209 7.83 -19.84 3.81
N ALA A 210 9.16 -19.74 3.66
CA ALA A 210 10.04 -19.10 4.63
C ALA A 210 10.12 -17.57 4.52
N SER A 211 9.37 -16.92 3.61
CA SER A 211 9.51 -15.51 3.30
C SER A 211 8.33 -14.63 3.72
N GLY A 212 7.54 -15.06 4.71
CA GLY A 212 6.50 -14.23 5.29
C GLY A 212 7.10 -12.95 5.88
N THR A 213 6.51 -11.80 5.50
CA THR A 213 6.99 -10.49 5.95
C THR A 213 6.17 -9.93 7.10
N CYS A 214 4.99 -10.48 7.36
CA CYS A 214 4.11 -10.09 8.46
C CYS A 214 3.57 -11.33 9.17
N ASP A 215 3.30 -11.25 10.46
CA ASP A 215 2.81 -12.35 11.33
C ASP A 215 3.72 -13.60 11.33
N ASN A 216 5.01 -13.42 11.11
CA ASN A 216 5.99 -14.49 11.18
C ASN A 216 6.27 -14.88 12.63
N ILE A 217 6.40 -16.19 12.93
CA ILE A 217 6.60 -16.71 14.29
C ILE A 217 7.87 -16.18 14.97
N ASN A 218 8.90 -15.81 14.21
CA ASN A 218 10.15 -15.28 14.74
C ASN A 218 10.05 -13.79 15.11
N ASN A 219 9.03 -13.07 14.63
CA ASN A 219 8.85 -11.66 14.93
C ASN A 219 8.22 -11.48 16.33
N SER A 220 8.84 -10.62 17.16
CA SER A 220 8.43 -10.40 18.57
C SER A 220 7.06 -9.71 18.72
N TYR A 221 6.55 -9.12 17.66
CA TYR A 221 5.28 -8.38 17.66
C TYR A 221 4.14 -9.14 16.98
N SER A 222 4.42 -10.31 16.39
CA SER A 222 3.41 -11.13 15.74
C SER A 222 2.32 -11.60 16.70
N ASP A 223 1.08 -11.66 16.22
CA ASP A 223 -0.05 -12.18 16.99
C ASP A 223 0.10 -13.69 17.21
N ALA A 224 0.11 -14.10 18.48
CA ALA A 224 0.27 -15.50 18.86
C ALA A 224 -0.85 -16.43 18.35
N LYS A 225 -2.03 -15.89 17.99
CA LYS A 225 -3.14 -16.65 17.39
C LYS A 225 -2.89 -16.87 15.91
N MET A 226 -2.41 -15.84 15.20
CA MET A 226 -2.09 -15.92 13.78
C MET A 226 -0.91 -16.86 13.52
N THR A 227 0.15 -16.76 14.32
CA THR A 227 1.34 -17.60 14.19
C THR A 227 1.10 -19.08 14.50
N LYS A 228 0.05 -19.43 15.23
CA LYS A 228 -0.35 -20.85 15.43
C LYS A 228 -0.95 -21.50 14.18
N THR A 229 -1.63 -20.72 13.36
CA THR A 229 -2.29 -21.22 12.13
C THR A 229 -1.39 -21.12 10.90
N ALA A 230 -0.56 -20.08 10.82
CA ALA A 230 0.37 -19.83 9.73
C ALA A 230 1.72 -19.30 10.29
N PRO A 231 2.59 -20.20 10.80
CA PRO A 231 3.85 -19.79 11.46
C PRO A 231 4.83 -19.10 10.50
N GLU A 232 4.73 -19.37 9.21
CA GLU A 232 5.51 -18.69 8.16
C GLU A 232 5.09 -17.23 7.92
N GLY A 233 3.91 -16.83 8.39
CA GLY A 233 3.35 -15.50 8.15
C GLY A 233 2.86 -15.27 6.72
N LYS A 234 2.50 -14.02 6.40
CA LYS A 234 2.04 -13.58 5.07
C LYS A 234 3.14 -12.78 4.37
N ARG A 235 3.36 -13.01 3.07
CA ARG A 235 4.24 -12.17 2.25
C ARG A 235 3.42 -11.03 1.65
N ILE A 236 3.41 -9.89 2.30
CA ILE A 236 2.63 -8.70 1.92
C ILE A 236 3.49 -7.47 1.61
N ASP A 237 4.76 -7.50 1.98
CA ASP A 237 5.76 -6.51 1.59
C ASP A 237 6.51 -7.00 0.35
N HIS A 238 6.62 -6.14 -0.66
CA HIS A 238 7.14 -6.52 -1.96
C HIS A 238 8.10 -5.47 -2.53
N ILE A 239 9.05 -5.94 -3.34
CA ILE A 239 9.80 -5.14 -4.31
C ILE A 239 9.55 -5.76 -5.67
N LEU A 240 8.85 -5.05 -6.53
CA LEU A 240 8.53 -5.46 -7.89
C LEU A 240 9.27 -4.54 -8.85
N PHE A 241 9.64 -5.02 -10.05
CA PHE A 241 10.35 -4.18 -11.00
C PHE A 241 9.95 -4.42 -12.46
N LYS A 242 10.26 -3.45 -13.31
CA LYS A 242 10.14 -3.53 -14.76
C LYS A 242 11.33 -2.81 -15.39
N LEU A 243 11.81 -3.34 -16.49
CA LEU A 243 12.85 -2.73 -17.31
C LEU A 243 12.24 -2.24 -18.62
N ASN A 244 12.83 -1.21 -19.22
CA ASN A 244 12.53 -0.93 -20.60
C ASN A 244 13.21 -1.98 -21.52
N ASN A 245 12.85 -1.98 -22.81
CA ASN A 245 13.29 -3.01 -23.77
C ASN A 245 14.80 -2.98 -24.09
N SER A 246 15.56 -2.03 -23.55
CA SER A 246 17.01 -1.92 -23.75
C SER A 246 17.81 -2.61 -22.67
N TRP A 247 17.16 -3.08 -21.60
CA TRP A 247 17.82 -3.60 -20.40
C TRP A 247 17.32 -4.99 -20.05
N GLU A 248 18.22 -5.81 -19.50
CA GLU A 248 17.94 -7.07 -18.82
C GLU A 248 18.49 -7.04 -17.39
N ALA A 249 17.92 -7.81 -16.49
CA ALA A 249 18.38 -7.89 -15.11
C ALA A 249 18.51 -9.33 -14.63
N ASP A 250 19.57 -9.59 -13.86
CA ASP A 250 19.71 -10.76 -13.02
C ASP A 250 19.38 -10.40 -11.58
N VAL A 251 18.59 -11.22 -10.90
CA VAL A 251 18.37 -11.14 -9.46
C VAL A 251 19.59 -11.76 -8.77
N VAL A 252 20.51 -10.93 -8.29
CA VAL A 252 21.72 -11.38 -7.59
C VAL A 252 21.38 -11.87 -6.20
N ASN A 253 20.62 -11.04 -5.45
CA ASN A 253 20.17 -11.39 -4.11
C ASN A 253 18.74 -10.90 -3.87
N PHE A 254 17.97 -11.70 -3.12
CA PHE A 254 16.64 -11.35 -2.63
C PHE A 254 16.46 -12.01 -1.25
N GLY A 255 15.98 -11.26 -0.26
CA GLY A 255 15.81 -11.79 1.09
C GLY A 255 15.24 -10.78 2.09
N ASN A 256 15.18 -11.22 3.35
CA ASN A 256 14.64 -10.48 4.49
C ASN A 256 15.76 -10.13 5.47
N PRO A 257 16.46 -9.01 5.32
CA PRO A 257 17.71 -8.73 6.04
C PRO A 257 17.56 -8.44 7.54
N LEU A 258 16.38 -8.16 8.05
CA LEU A 258 16.08 -7.83 9.46
C LEU A 258 15.10 -8.82 10.11
N GLU A 259 15.25 -10.12 9.79
CA GLU A 259 14.44 -11.18 10.40
C GLU A 259 14.75 -11.38 11.88
N ASP A 260 16.00 -11.15 12.28
CA ASP A 260 16.43 -11.25 13.67
C ASP A 260 15.96 -10.06 14.50
N ARG A 261 16.05 -10.19 15.82
CA ARG A 261 15.79 -9.10 16.76
C ARG A 261 16.89 -8.04 16.68
N VAL A 262 16.57 -6.84 17.18
CA VAL A 262 17.55 -5.77 17.33
C VAL A 262 18.68 -6.27 18.24
N PRO A 263 19.95 -6.13 17.83
CA PRO A 263 21.08 -6.61 18.63
C PRO A 263 21.11 -6.05 20.05
N GLY A 264 21.06 -6.97 21.03
CA GLY A 264 21.03 -6.63 22.45
C GLY A 264 19.64 -6.40 23.04
N GLU A 265 18.59 -6.50 22.21
CA GLU A 265 17.19 -6.29 22.62
C GLU A 265 16.37 -7.57 22.45
N ASP A 266 15.21 -7.62 23.12
CA ASP A 266 14.26 -8.73 23.03
C ASP A 266 13.14 -8.49 22.02
N PHE A 267 13.23 -7.42 21.22
CA PHE A 267 12.24 -7.03 20.22
C PHE A 267 12.80 -6.95 18.80
N SER A 268 11.92 -7.12 17.82
CA SER A 268 12.20 -7.01 16.38
C SER A 268 12.27 -5.56 15.90
N TYR A 269 12.84 -5.30 14.73
CA TYR A 269 12.94 -3.96 14.14
C TYR A 269 11.58 -3.34 13.78
N SER A 270 10.59 -4.17 13.46
CA SER A 270 9.20 -3.81 13.17
C SER A 270 8.31 -5.02 13.45
N ASP A 271 6.99 -4.88 13.36
CA ASP A 271 6.03 -5.99 13.24
C ASP A 271 6.03 -6.62 11.83
N HIS A 272 6.71 -5.97 10.87
CA HIS A 272 7.03 -6.49 9.55
C HIS A 272 8.53 -6.84 9.44
N ASN A 273 8.84 -7.81 8.57
CA ASN A 273 10.20 -8.09 8.14
C ASN A 273 10.54 -7.24 6.91
N ALA A 274 11.75 -6.71 6.87
CA ALA A 274 12.24 -5.97 5.71
C ALA A 274 12.38 -6.89 4.48
N VAL A 275 12.29 -6.30 3.30
CA VAL A 275 12.61 -6.96 2.03
C VAL A 275 13.76 -6.23 1.36
N SER A 276 14.73 -6.96 0.84
CA SER A 276 15.85 -6.44 0.05
C SER A 276 15.98 -7.15 -1.28
N LEU A 277 16.43 -6.39 -2.27
CA LEU A 277 16.64 -6.86 -3.65
C LEU A 277 17.94 -6.28 -4.19
N GLU A 278 18.80 -7.14 -4.73
CA GLU A 278 19.97 -6.76 -5.50
C GLU A 278 19.78 -7.19 -6.95
N LEU A 279 19.73 -6.20 -7.85
CA LEU A 279 19.62 -6.39 -9.30
C LEU A 279 20.95 -6.00 -9.97
N ARG A 280 21.49 -6.90 -10.80
CA ARG A 280 22.52 -6.55 -11.79
C ARG A 280 21.83 -6.30 -13.13
N ILE A 281 21.94 -5.07 -13.63
CA ILE A 281 21.25 -4.61 -14.82
C ILE A 281 22.26 -4.44 -15.93
N ARG A 282 21.97 -5.01 -17.11
CA ARG A 282 22.84 -5.00 -18.29
C ARG A 282 22.09 -4.49 -19.50
N GLU A 283 22.79 -3.76 -20.37
CA GLU A 283 22.27 -3.31 -21.65
C GLU A 283 22.23 -4.49 -22.65
N ILE A 284 21.11 -4.64 -23.34
CA ILE A 284 20.92 -5.72 -24.31
C ILE A 284 21.61 -5.34 -25.61
N SER A 285 22.60 -6.14 -26.02
CA SER A 285 23.36 -5.93 -27.27
C SER A 285 22.57 -6.32 -28.53
N ASP A 286 21.63 -7.28 -28.42
CA ASP A 286 20.82 -7.78 -29.54
C ASP A 286 19.32 -7.82 -29.13
N LYS A 287 18.47 -7.15 -29.93
CA LYS A 287 17.00 -7.15 -29.71
C LYS A 287 16.41 -8.53 -29.99
N LYS A 288 16.30 -9.36 -28.98
CA LYS A 288 15.50 -10.60 -29.04
C LYS A 288 14.03 -10.25 -28.80
N THR A 289 13.19 -10.40 -29.81
CA THR A 289 11.74 -10.26 -29.73
C THR A 289 11.17 -11.38 -28.84
N SER A 290 10.59 -11.04 -27.71
CA SER A 290 10.08 -11.99 -26.72
C SER A 290 8.70 -12.55 -27.15
N GLN A 291 8.63 -13.88 -27.36
CA GLN A 291 7.40 -14.64 -27.69
C GLN A 291 6.65 -15.14 -26.42
N ARG A 292 6.29 -14.27 -25.48
CA ARG A 292 5.62 -14.70 -24.23
C ARG A 292 4.18 -14.18 -24.02
N GLN A 293 3.46 -13.79 -25.09
CA GLN A 293 2.25 -12.97 -24.93
C GLN A 293 0.91 -13.70 -24.70
N GLN A 294 0.67 -14.89 -25.27
CA GLN A 294 -0.71 -15.42 -25.39
C GLN A 294 -1.33 -16.03 -24.13
N SER A 295 -0.57 -16.67 -23.25
CA SER A 295 -1.11 -17.26 -22.00
C SER A 295 -1.31 -16.27 -20.84
N ALA A 296 -0.70 -15.08 -20.96
CA ALA A 296 -0.85 -14.00 -19.98
C ALA A 296 -2.17 -13.23 -20.18
N GLU A 297 -2.66 -13.11 -21.40
CA GLU A 297 -3.87 -12.34 -21.74
C GLU A 297 -5.15 -12.92 -21.16
N ASP A 298 -5.36 -14.24 -21.24
CA ASP A 298 -6.56 -14.89 -20.71
C ASP A 298 -6.66 -14.80 -19.17
N ARG A 299 -5.50 -14.89 -18.48
CA ARG A 299 -5.44 -14.73 -17.01
C ARG A 299 -5.76 -13.32 -16.59
N PHE A 300 -5.37 -12.34 -17.40
CA PHE A 300 -5.61 -10.93 -17.12
C PHE A 300 -7.07 -10.53 -17.30
N ASP A 301 -7.79 -11.10 -18.28
CA ASP A 301 -9.22 -10.87 -18.48
C ASP A 301 -10.02 -11.23 -17.22
N ASN A 302 -9.78 -12.41 -16.66
CA ASN A 302 -10.42 -12.85 -15.43
C ASN A 302 -10.12 -11.92 -14.23
N THR A 303 -8.93 -11.32 -14.17
CA THR A 303 -8.53 -10.40 -13.10
C THR A 303 -9.34 -9.11 -13.15
N ILE A 304 -9.53 -8.52 -14.31
CA ILE A 304 -10.33 -7.28 -14.48
C ILE A 304 -11.81 -7.53 -14.19
N ASP A 305 -12.38 -8.61 -14.68
CA ASP A 305 -13.78 -8.96 -14.44
C ASP A 305 -14.07 -9.18 -12.95
N GLN A 306 -13.15 -9.84 -12.24
CA GLN A 306 -13.25 -10.01 -10.78
C GLN A 306 -13.17 -8.66 -10.06
N ALA A 307 -12.29 -7.75 -10.47
CA ALA A 307 -12.17 -6.42 -9.89
C ALA A 307 -13.46 -5.59 -10.07
N ILE A 308 -14.04 -5.62 -11.27
CA ILE A 308 -15.32 -4.98 -11.56
C ILE A 308 -16.42 -5.53 -10.65
N LYS A 309 -16.51 -6.86 -10.51
CA LYS A 309 -17.51 -7.52 -9.63
C LYS A 309 -17.36 -7.07 -8.18
N VAL A 310 -16.15 -7.08 -7.63
CA VAL A 310 -15.88 -6.61 -6.25
C VAL A 310 -16.34 -5.18 -6.06
N CYS A 311 -16.09 -4.29 -7.02
CA CYS A 311 -16.55 -2.90 -6.95
C CYS A 311 -18.07 -2.77 -7.06
N GLN A 312 -18.73 -3.61 -7.86
CA GLN A 312 -20.21 -3.64 -7.97
C GLN A 312 -20.85 -4.10 -6.64
N ASP A 313 -20.28 -5.13 -5.99
CA ASP A 313 -20.74 -5.61 -4.69
C ASP A 313 -20.55 -4.54 -3.59
N ALA A 314 -19.43 -3.84 -3.60
CA ALA A 314 -19.18 -2.71 -2.69
C ALA A 314 -20.20 -1.57 -2.87
N LYS A 315 -20.66 -1.28 -4.09
CA LYS A 315 -21.71 -0.30 -4.36
C LYS A 315 -23.01 -0.65 -3.65
N ILE A 316 -23.36 -1.94 -3.59
CA ILE A 316 -24.54 -2.42 -2.86
C ILE A 316 -24.37 -2.16 -1.36
N THR A 317 -23.19 -2.47 -0.81
CA THR A 317 -22.86 -2.25 0.61
C THR A 317 -22.92 -0.78 1.00
N ILE A 318 -22.34 0.12 0.21
CA ILE A 318 -22.42 1.58 0.44
C ILE A 318 -23.87 2.06 0.40
N THR A 319 -24.69 1.53 -0.52
CA THR A 319 -26.11 1.88 -0.61
C THR A 319 -26.91 1.40 0.61
N LYS A 320 -26.62 0.21 1.13
CA LYS A 320 -27.22 -0.30 2.38
C LYS A 320 -26.84 0.58 3.57
N SER A 321 -25.56 0.94 3.71
CA SER A 321 -25.07 1.84 4.75
C SER A 321 -25.76 3.20 4.71
N LYS A 322 -25.96 3.78 3.52
CA LYS A 322 -26.74 5.01 3.35
C LYS A 322 -28.13 4.92 3.97
N ARG A 323 -28.87 3.84 3.63
CA ARG A 323 -30.22 3.64 4.16
C ARG A 323 -30.21 3.54 5.67
N LEU A 324 -29.29 2.76 6.23
CA LEU A 324 -29.13 2.62 7.68
C LEU A 324 -28.88 3.96 8.37
N PHE A 325 -27.89 4.73 7.90
CA PHE A 325 -27.57 6.04 8.48
C PHE A 325 -28.74 7.00 8.42
N LEU A 326 -29.44 7.09 7.27
CA LEU A 326 -30.61 7.98 7.13
C LEU A 326 -31.77 7.51 8.01
N THR A 327 -32.00 6.22 8.17
CA THR A 327 -33.03 5.69 9.06
C THR A 327 -32.72 6.04 10.51
N CYS A 328 -31.48 5.78 10.97
CA CYS A 328 -31.06 6.14 12.35
C CYS A 328 -31.16 7.66 12.59
N GLY A 329 -30.66 8.48 11.66
CA GLY A 329 -30.77 9.94 11.75
C GLY A 329 -32.22 10.43 11.78
N GLY A 330 -33.08 9.87 10.93
CA GLY A 330 -34.51 10.18 10.90
C GLY A 330 -35.25 9.80 12.19
N LEU A 331 -34.98 8.62 12.75
CA LEU A 331 -35.55 8.19 14.04
C LEU A 331 -35.13 9.11 15.19
N LEU A 332 -33.83 9.46 15.27
CA LEU A 332 -33.34 10.41 16.28
C LEU A 332 -33.94 11.80 16.11
N PHE A 333 -34.09 12.27 14.88
CA PHE A 333 -34.72 13.55 14.58
C PHE A 333 -36.20 13.58 15.01
N MET A 334 -36.95 12.52 14.69
CA MET A 334 -38.34 12.40 15.11
C MET A 334 -38.49 12.29 16.63
N PHE A 335 -37.58 11.60 17.29
CA PHE A 335 -37.51 11.54 18.75
C PHE A 335 -37.28 12.92 19.36
N LEU A 336 -36.31 13.69 18.85
CA LEU A 336 -36.05 15.06 19.31
C LEU A 336 -37.26 15.97 19.13
N LEU A 337 -37.93 15.91 17.97
CA LEU A 337 -39.16 16.67 17.72
C LEU A 337 -40.29 16.27 18.68
N GLY A 338 -40.54 14.99 18.86
CA GLY A 338 -41.62 14.49 19.71
C GLY A 338 -41.44 14.80 21.19
N THR A 339 -40.20 15.10 21.62
CA THR A 339 -39.89 15.43 23.02
C THR A 339 -39.78 16.92 23.30
N VAL A 340 -39.89 17.80 22.31
CA VAL A 340 -39.69 19.26 22.47
C VAL A 340 -40.48 19.87 23.62
N GLY A 341 -41.77 19.47 23.80
CA GLY A 341 -42.65 20.03 24.85
C GLY A 341 -42.56 19.30 26.19
N PHE A 342 -41.89 18.17 26.27
CA PHE A 342 -41.88 17.28 27.46
C PHE A 342 -40.47 17.02 28.03
N TRP A 343 -39.44 17.70 27.47
CA TRP A 343 -38.06 17.50 27.88
C TRP A 343 -37.81 18.01 29.32
N PRO A 344 -37.22 17.20 30.22
CA PRO A 344 -36.90 17.66 31.58
C PRO A 344 -35.90 18.83 31.54
N HIS A 345 -36.16 19.85 32.38
CA HIS A 345 -35.27 21.03 32.52
C HIS A 345 -34.24 20.81 33.61
N ASN A 346 -33.19 20.06 33.34
CA ASN A 346 -32.05 19.90 34.25
C ASN A 346 -30.77 19.64 33.42
N ILE A 347 -29.59 19.89 34.04
CA ILE A 347 -28.28 19.82 33.37
C ILE A 347 -28.03 18.46 32.71
N LEU A 348 -28.41 17.35 33.37
CA LEU A 348 -28.23 16.00 32.84
C LEU A 348 -29.09 15.77 31.58
N ALA A 349 -30.34 16.18 31.63
CA ALA A 349 -31.25 16.07 30.48
C ALA A 349 -30.77 16.92 29.30
N ASP A 350 -30.31 18.14 29.53
CA ASP A 350 -29.76 19.02 28.49
C ASP A 350 -28.49 18.43 27.90
N PHE A 351 -27.59 17.84 28.70
CA PHE A 351 -26.42 17.13 28.19
C PHE A 351 -26.80 15.96 27.31
N VAL A 352 -27.75 15.10 27.74
CA VAL A 352 -28.25 14.00 26.93
C VAL A 352 -28.84 14.46 25.60
N LYS A 353 -29.61 15.57 25.63
CA LYS A 353 -30.17 16.17 24.41
C LYS A 353 -29.08 16.61 23.43
N ILE A 354 -28.01 17.27 23.92
CA ILE A 354 -26.87 17.67 23.10
C ILE A 354 -26.22 16.44 22.44
N VAL A 355 -25.99 15.37 23.20
CA VAL A 355 -25.40 14.13 22.71
C VAL A 355 -26.28 13.49 21.61
N ILE A 356 -27.59 13.37 21.85
CA ILE A 356 -28.53 12.83 20.86
C ILE A 356 -28.56 13.71 19.60
N THR A 357 -28.54 15.03 19.75
CA THR A 357 -28.50 15.98 18.63
C THR A 357 -27.20 15.79 17.82
N GLY A 358 -26.06 15.61 18.51
CA GLY A 358 -24.77 15.31 17.86
C GLY A 358 -24.81 14.02 17.04
N PHE A 359 -25.39 12.93 17.60
CA PHE A 359 -25.56 11.68 16.86
C PHE A 359 -26.53 11.81 15.68
N CYS A 360 -27.64 12.54 15.84
CA CYS A 360 -28.57 12.81 14.76
C CYS A 360 -27.86 13.50 13.59
N PHE A 361 -27.10 14.55 13.87
CA PHE A 361 -26.31 15.27 12.87
C PHE A 361 -25.24 14.39 12.22
N TYR A 362 -24.52 13.59 13.01
CA TYR A 362 -23.56 12.61 12.52
C TYR A 362 -24.18 11.64 11.52
N TYR A 363 -25.33 11.00 11.85
CA TYR A 363 -25.98 10.05 10.97
C TYR A 363 -26.50 10.70 9.67
N ILE A 364 -26.98 11.95 9.75
CA ILE A 364 -27.43 12.69 8.56
C ILE A 364 -26.23 12.96 7.65
N ILE A 365 -25.11 13.45 8.18
CA ILE A 365 -23.89 13.70 7.40
C ILE A 365 -23.38 12.39 6.77
N MET A 366 -23.30 11.31 7.55
CA MET A 366 -22.84 10.02 7.06
C MET A 366 -23.75 9.46 5.96
N GLY A 367 -25.08 9.59 6.09
CA GLY A 367 -26.05 9.14 5.09
C GLY A 367 -26.20 10.03 3.85
N THR A 368 -25.68 11.26 3.89
CA THR A 368 -25.81 12.24 2.79
C THR A 368 -24.44 12.57 2.17
N ILE A 369 -23.69 13.48 2.78
CA ILE A 369 -22.46 14.05 2.22
C ILE A 369 -21.39 12.94 2.11
N TRP A 370 -21.15 12.25 3.22
CA TRP A 370 -20.08 11.27 3.28
C TRP A 370 -20.32 10.07 2.35
N ASN A 371 -21.51 9.51 2.42
CA ASN A 371 -21.90 8.42 1.53
C ASN A 371 -21.80 8.81 0.04
N LYS A 372 -22.06 10.09 -0.28
CA LYS A 372 -21.89 10.61 -1.65
C LYS A 372 -20.41 10.63 -2.07
N ILE A 373 -19.51 11.00 -1.16
CA ILE A 373 -18.06 11.00 -1.41
C ILE A 373 -17.57 9.55 -1.65
N GLU A 374 -17.89 8.61 -0.76
CA GLU A 374 -17.55 7.19 -0.90
C GLU A 374 -18.08 6.60 -2.21
N MET A 375 -19.37 6.85 -2.52
CA MET A 375 -19.98 6.37 -3.74
C MET A 375 -19.33 6.94 -5.00
N ASN A 376 -18.95 8.22 -5.00
CA ASN A 376 -18.28 8.84 -6.15
C ASN A 376 -16.86 8.30 -6.31
N SER A 377 -16.14 8.08 -5.21
CA SER A 377 -14.79 7.47 -5.23
C SER A 377 -14.84 6.05 -5.80
N LEU A 378 -15.81 5.24 -5.35
CA LEU A 378 -16.02 3.89 -5.90
C LEU A 378 -16.40 3.92 -7.39
N LYS A 379 -17.29 4.84 -7.79
CA LYS A 379 -17.71 4.98 -9.19
C LYS A 379 -16.57 5.43 -10.09
N ALA A 380 -15.68 6.30 -9.61
CA ALA A 380 -14.50 6.72 -10.37
C ALA A 380 -13.63 5.52 -10.72
N GLY A 381 -13.32 4.65 -9.75
CA GLY A 381 -12.55 3.44 -9.98
C GLY A 381 -13.29 2.42 -10.86
N LEU A 382 -14.57 2.18 -10.59
CA LEU A 382 -15.38 1.25 -11.38
C LEU A 382 -15.46 1.69 -12.85
N SER A 383 -15.74 2.97 -13.10
CA SER A 383 -15.78 3.52 -14.47
C SER A 383 -14.43 3.42 -15.19
N ALA A 384 -13.31 3.60 -14.47
CA ALA A 384 -11.98 3.43 -15.05
C ALA A 384 -11.70 1.96 -15.42
N LEU A 385 -12.04 1.00 -14.53
CA LEU A 385 -11.94 -0.44 -14.79
C LEU A 385 -12.81 -0.88 -15.98
N GLU A 386 -14.07 -0.42 -16.03
CA GLU A 386 -14.99 -0.73 -17.14
C GLU A 386 -14.50 -0.15 -18.47
N ASN A 387 -13.97 1.07 -18.47
CA ASN A 387 -13.36 1.67 -19.66
C ASN A 387 -12.13 0.91 -20.11
N PHE A 388 -11.24 0.54 -19.19
CA PHE A 388 -10.05 -0.26 -19.47
C PHE A 388 -10.44 -1.61 -20.11
N ASN A 389 -11.41 -2.32 -19.52
CA ASN A 389 -11.90 -3.60 -20.03
C ASN A 389 -12.51 -3.48 -21.42
N ARG A 390 -13.32 -2.43 -21.65
CA ARG A 390 -13.92 -2.15 -22.97
C ARG A 390 -12.85 -1.89 -24.02
N THR A 391 -11.94 -0.96 -23.76
CA THR A 391 -10.87 -0.60 -24.71
C THR A 391 -10.01 -1.81 -25.08
N ARG A 392 -9.66 -2.61 -24.10
CA ARG A 392 -8.88 -3.83 -24.32
C ARG A 392 -9.63 -4.85 -25.21
N ASN A 393 -10.92 -5.04 -24.98
CA ASN A 393 -11.74 -5.94 -25.78
C ASN A 393 -11.89 -5.43 -27.21
N GLU A 394 -12.07 -4.12 -27.39
CA GLU A 394 -12.15 -3.51 -28.74
C GLU A 394 -10.81 -3.67 -29.51
N LEU A 395 -9.67 -3.48 -28.86
CA LEU A 395 -8.35 -3.67 -29.49
C LEU A 395 -8.09 -5.12 -29.91
N LYS A 396 -8.57 -6.13 -29.17
CA LYS A 396 -8.47 -7.54 -29.58
C LYS A 396 -9.16 -7.87 -30.92
N TYR A 397 -10.10 -7.06 -31.37
CA TYR A 397 -10.78 -7.24 -32.65
C TYR A 397 -10.10 -6.48 -33.81
N LEU A 398 -9.07 -5.66 -33.50
CA LEU A 398 -8.34 -4.87 -34.50
C LEU A 398 -7.02 -5.55 -34.92
N ASP A 399 -6.52 -6.49 -34.11
CA ASP A 399 -5.36 -7.37 -34.40
C ASP A 399 -5.83 -8.67 -35.05
#